data_90f23b3ea3fc0745b4503d040ccf5a9e
#
_entry.id   90f23b3ea3fc0745b4503d040ccf5a9e
#
_cell.length_a   1.000
_cell.length_b   1.000
_cell.length_c   1.000
_cell.angle_alpha   90.00
_cell.angle_beta   90.00
_cell.angle_gamma   90.00
#
_symmetry.space_group_name_H-M   'P 1'
#
loop_
_entity.id
_entity.type
_entity.pdbx_description
1 polymer ?
#
loop_
_entity_poly.entity_id
_entity_poly.type
_entity_poly.pdbx_seq_one_letter_code
_entity_poly.pdbx_strand_id
1 'polypeptide(L)'
;MKYPFSSRVIWGGILLLFSTLANAGITLGGTRVVLQAPAKEAAILVRNQASKDVMIQSWVEADNGADKREVPFVITPALSRLGGNKQQTLRILFQGEGLPSDRESVFRLNVQEIPQKSASANTLQIALRQR
;
A
#
# COMPACT_ATOMS: atom_id res chain seq x y z
N MET A 1 -11.53 51.38 25.77
CA MET A 1 -11.10 51.09 24.42
C MET A 1 -11.07 49.56 24.17
N LYS A 2 -11.70 49.13 23.14
CA LYS A 2 -11.87 47.71 22.87
C LYS A 2 -11.03 47.28 21.68
N TYR A 3 -10.41 46.10 21.76
CA TYR A 3 -9.52 45.59 20.72
C TYR A 3 -10.09 44.31 20.15
N PRO A 4 -10.33 44.24 18.85
CA PRO A 4 -10.93 43.07 18.23
C PRO A 4 -9.93 41.99 17.84
N PHE A 5 -8.80 41.87 18.54
CA PHE A 5 -7.75 40.88 18.17
C PHE A 5 -8.14 39.45 18.44
N SER A 6 -8.94 39.19 19.47
CA SER A 6 -9.29 37.83 19.88
C SER A 6 -10.12 37.07 18.86
N SER A 7 -10.98 37.78 18.11
CA SER A 7 -11.84 37.13 17.12
C SER A 7 -11.07 36.59 15.91
N ARG A 8 -10.00 37.25 15.50
CA ARG A 8 -9.18 36.82 14.37
C ARG A 8 -8.35 35.57 14.69
N VAL A 9 -7.88 35.46 15.90
CA VAL A 9 -7.11 34.30 16.35
C VAL A 9 -7.97 33.06 16.44
N ILE A 10 -9.22 33.17 16.84
CA ILE A 10 -10.16 32.06 16.96
C ILE A 10 -10.45 31.46 15.58
N TRP A 11 -10.60 32.26 14.54
CA TRP A 11 -10.86 31.78 13.18
C TRP A 11 -9.67 31.00 12.61
N GLY A 12 -8.45 31.43 12.87
CA GLY A 12 -7.26 30.71 12.44
C GLY A 12 -7.12 29.34 13.10
N GLY A 13 -7.48 29.23 14.37
CA GLY A 13 -7.45 27.96 15.10
C GLY A 13 -8.45 26.92 14.55
N ILE A 14 -9.64 27.35 14.17
CA ILE A 14 -10.67 26.46 13.62
C ILE A 14 -10.23 25.89 12.27
N LEU A 15 -9.60 26.68 11.41
CA LEU A 15 -9.12 26.22 10.10
C LEU A 15 -8.03 25.14 10.25
N LEU A 16 -7.17 25.23 11.25
CA LEU A 16 -6.12 24.23 11.49
C LEU A 16 -6.68 22.89 11.96
N LEU A 17 -7.79 22.87 12.68
CA LEU A 17 -8.42 21.63 13.16
C LEU A 17 -9.00 20.79 12.04
N PHE A 18 -9.47 21.38 10.94
CA PHE A 18 -10.03 20.65 9.82
C PHE A 18 -8.97 19.92 8.96
N SER A 19 -7.70 20.31 9.06
CA SER A 19 -6.64 19.70 8.26
C SER A 19 -6.20 18.32 8.75
N THR A 20 -6.71 17.83 9.89
CA THR A 20 -6.29 16.57 10.50
C THR A 20 -7.20 15.39 10.20
N LEU A 21 -8.22 15.55 9.36
CA LEU A 21 -9.22 14.52 9.10
C LEU A 21 -8.93 13.66 7.87
N ALA A 22 -7.68 13.68 7.37
CA ALA A 22 -7.29 12.84 6.25
C ALA A 22 -7.15 11.38 6.70
N ASN A 23 -7.97 10.49 6.14
CA ASN A 23 -7.87 9.06 6.37
C ASN A 23 -7.07 8.41 5.26
N ALA A 24 -6.04 7.67 5.63
CA ALA A 24 -5.30 6.82 4.71
C ALA A 24 -5.90 5.43 4.73
N GLY A 25 -5.93 4.76 3.57
CA GLY A 25 -6.28 3.35 3.47
C GLY A 25 -5.11 2.47 3.88
N ILE A 26 -4.61 1.66 2.96
CA ILE A 26 -3.41 0.86 3.22
C ILE A 26 -2.14 1.70 3.00
N THR A 27 -1.12 1.41 3.79
CA THR A 27 0.22 1.96 3.61
C THR A 27 1.23 0.84 3.52
N LEU A 28 2.29 1.07 2.77
CA LEU A 28 3.39 0.12 2.63
C LEU A 28 4.59 0.59 3.44
N GLY A 29 5.39 -0.35 3.92
CA GLY A 29 6.58 -0.08 4.73
C GLY A 29 7.71 0.60 3.98
N GLY A 30 7.58 0.82 2.67
CA GLY A 30 8.57 1.51 1.86
C GLY A 30 8.16 1.56 0.41
N THR A 31 8.94 2.27 -0.39
CA THR A 31 8.73 2.41 -1.84
C THR A 31 9.58 1.42 -2.64
N ARG A 32 10.45 0.68 -1.98
CA ARG A 32 11.32 -0.33 -2.57
C ARG A 32 11.51 -1.50 -1.64
N VAL A 33 11.65 -2.66 -2.25
CA VAL A 33 12.08 -3.87 -1.56
C VAL A 33 13.35 -4.35 -2.25
N VAL A 34 14.43 -4.51 -1.49
CA VAL A 34 15.71 -4.95 -2.03
C VAL A 34 15.93 -6.40 -1.64
N LEU A 35 16.19 -7.24 -2.63
CA LEU A 35 16.55 -8.63 -2.44
C LEU A 35 17.98 -8.82 -2.93
N GLN A 36 18.90 -8.97 -1.99
CA GLN A 36 20.32 -9.15 -2.30
C GLN A 36 20.68 -10.63 -2.32
N ALA A 37 21.26 -11.07 -3.43
CA ALA A 37 21.81 -12.42 -3.50
C ALA A 37 22.89 -12.62 -2.41
N PRO A 38 23.00 -13.80 -1.80
CA PRO A 38 22.29 -15.05 -2.13
C PRO A 38 20.93 -15.21 -1.46
N ALA A 39 20.38 -14.17 -0.83
CA ALA A 39 19.07 -14.24 -0.21
C ALA A 39 17.99 -14.53 -1.26
N LYS A 40 17.03 -15.37 -0.92
CA LYS A 40 15.93 -15.75 -1.80
C LYS A 40 14.58 -15.26 -1.31
N GLU A 41 14.58 -14.41 -0.29
CA GLU A 41 13.38 -13.90 0.33
C GLU A 41 13.57 -12.46 0.76
N ALA A 42 12.55 -11.66 0.58
CA ALA A 42 12.44 -10.33 1.12
C ALA A 42 11.03 -10.13 1.66
N ALA A 43 10.82 -9.10 2.46
CA ALA A 43 9.53 -8.84 3.08
C ALA A 43 9.21 -7.36 3.04
N ILE A 44 7.92 -7.04 2.96
CA ILE A 44 7.41 -5.69 3.09
C ILE A 44 6.19 -5.71 4.01
N LEU A 45 6.08 -4.69 4.83
CA LEU A 45 4.97 -4.54 5.75
C LEU A 45 3.84 -3.76 5.09
N VAL A 46 2.61 -4.26 5.22
CA VAL A 46 1.39 -3.58 4.78
C VAL A 46 0.56 -3.30 6.02
N ARG A 47 0.12 -2.07 6.16
CA ARG A 47 -0.70 -1.64 7.29
C ARG A 47 -2.02 -1.08 6.80
N ASN A 48 -3.11 -1.54 7.40
CA ASN A 48 -4.44 -0.96 7.19
C ASN A 48 -4.67 0.12 8.25
N GLN A 49 -4.65 1.37 7.86
CA GLN A 49 -4.87 2.50 8.75
C GLN A 49 -6.33 2.86 8.92
N ALA A 50 -7.21 2.24 8.17
CA ALA A 50 -8.64 2.40 8.34
C ALA A 50 -9.16 1.53 9.49
N SER A 51 -10.34 1.84 9.99
CA SER A 51 -10.97 1.08 11.05
C SER A 51 -11.69 -0.18 10.56
N LYS A 52 -11.95 -0.26 9.26
CA LYS A 52 -12.65 -1.39 8.64
C LYS A 52 -11.67 -2.36 8.00
N ASP A 53 -12.07 -3.63 7.97
CA ASP A 53 -11.30 -4.66 7.29
C ASP A 53 -11.31 -4.44 5.79
N VAL A 54 -10.20 -4.79 5.13
CA VAL A 54 -10.09 -4.77 3.68
C VAL A 54 -9.49 -6.09 3.21
N MET A 55 -9.76 -6.43 1.95
CA MET A 55 -9.01 -7.48 1.26
C MET A 55 -7.84 -6.83 0.56
N ILE A 56 -6.70 -7.48 0.57
CA ILE A 56 -5.54 -7.06 -0.22
C ILE A 56 -5.13 -8.18 -1.16
N GLN A 57 -4.82 -7.78 -2.38
CA GLN A 57 -4.30 -8.65 -3.42
C GLN A 57 -2.92 -8.14 -3.84
N SER A 58 -1.96 -9.03 -3.94
CA SER A 58 -0.58 -8.67 -4.23
C SER A 58 0.00 -9.56 -5.29
N TRP A 59 0.78 -8.96 -6.19
CA TRP A 59 1.48 -9.69 -7.24
C TRP A 59 2.72 -8.91 -7.69
N VAL A 60 3.60 -9.61 -8.37
CA VAL A 60 4.81 -9.03 -8.95
C VAL A 60 4.71 -9.11 -10.45
N GLU A 61 5.04 -8.03 -11.14
CA GLU A 61 5.06 -7.99 -12.60
C GLU A 61 6.38 -7.40 -13.09
N ALA A 62 6.69 -7.63 -14.37
CA ALA A 62 7.86 -7.05 -14.99
C ALA A 62 7.75 -5.52 -15.01
N ASP A 63 8.86 -4.82 -14.88
CA ASP A 63 8.90 -3.36 -14.87
C ASP A 63 8.37 -2.77 -16.19
N ASN A 64 8.67 -3.44 -17.30
CA ASN A 64 8.06 -3.13 -18.58
C ASN A 64 6.78 -3.95 -18.75
N GLY A 65 5.61 -3.32 -18.69
CA GLY A 65 4.33 -4.01 -18.81
C GLY A 65 4.10 -4.74 -20.12
N ALA A 66 4.90 -4.46 -21.16
CA ALA A 66 4.87 -5.18 -22.43
C ALA A 66 5.71 -6.46 -22.41
N ASP A 67 6.55 -6.64 -21.43
CA ASP A 67 7.41 -7.81 -21.30
C ASP A 67 6.61 -8.98 -20.76
N LYS A 68 6.47 -10.02 -21.59
CA LYS A 68 5.71 -11.21 -21.24
C LYS A 68 6.55 -12.32 -20.63
N ARG A 69 7.80 -12.02 -20.27
CA ARG A 69 8.64 -13.02 -19.62
C ARG A 69 8.04 -13.42 -18.28
N GLU A 70 8.22 -14.67 -17.96
CA GLU A 70 7.79 -15.18 -16.66
C GLU A 70 8.54 -14.49 -15.54
N VAL A 71 7.79 -14.03 -14.53
CA VAL A 71 8.37 -13.35 -13.38
C VAL A 71 8.83 -14.40 -12.37
N PRO A 72 10.13 -14.43 -12.00
CA PRO A 72 10.66 -15.46 -11.12
C PRO A 72 10.42 -15.19 -9.63
N PHE A 73 9.37 -14.47 -9.29
CA PHE A 73 9.01 -14.14 -7.92
C PHE A 73 7.60 -14.57 -7.60
N VAL A 74 7.41 -15.01 -6.38
CA VAL A 74 6.10 -15.31 -5.81
C VAL A 74 5.93 -14.48 -4.56
N ILE A 75 4.73 -13.93 -4.39
CA ILE A 75 4.40 -13.19 -3.18
C ILE A 75 3.38 -13.96 -2.35
N THR A 76 3.57 -14.00 -1.05
CA THR A 76 2.67 -14.71 -0.14
C THR A 76 2.38 -13.87 1.11
N PRO A 77 1.12 -13.76 1.53
CA PRO A 77 -0.06 -14.27 0.83
C PRO A 77 -0.42 -13.41 -0.38
N ALA A 78 -0.90 -14.02 -1.46
CA ALA A 78 -1.31 -13.30 -2.66
C ALA A 78 -2.66 -12.60 -2.50
N LEU A 79 -3.52 -13.15 -1.67
CA LEU A 79 -4.82 -12.60 -1.34
C LEU A 79 -5.07 -12.83 0.15
N SER A 80 -5.39 -11.78 0.87
CA SER A 80 -5.67 -11.90 2.30
C SER A 80 -6.59 -10.80 2.80
N ARG A 81 -7.23 -11.07 3.93
CA ARG A 81 -8.02 -10.09 4.65
C ARG A 81 -7.14 -9.40 5.67
N LEU A 82 -7.12 -8.07 5.65
CA LEU A 82 -6.36 -7.27 6.60
C LEU A 82 -7.31 -6.49 7.48
N GLY A 83 -7.32 -6.81 8.75
CA GLY A 83 -8.22 -6.16 9.73
C GLY A 83 -7.93 -4.68 9.89
N GLY A 84 -8.95 -3.94 10.31
CA GLY A 84 -8.81 -2.52 10.62
C GLY A 84 -7.73 -2.27 11.65
N ASN A 85 -6.87 -1.30 11.40
CA ASN A 85 -5.72 -0.93 12.24
C ASN A 85 -4.72 -2.07 12.45
N LYS A 86 -4.75 -3.07 11.59
CA LYS A 86 -3.83 -4.21 11.62
C LYS A 86 -2.75 -4.08 10.57
N GLN A 87 -1.72 -4.89 10.70
CA GLN A 87 -0.62 -4.95 9.76
C GLN A 87 -0.33 -6.40 9.39
N GLN A 88 0.25 -6.58 8.22
CA GLN A 88 0.61 -7.89 7.70
C GLN A 88 1.92 -7.78 6.94
N THR A 89 2.75 -8.80 7.07
CA THR A 89 3.98 -8.91 6.30
C THR A 89 3.72 -9.70 5.03
N LEU A 90 4.06 -9.12 3.89
CA LEU A 90 4.08 -9.81 2.61
C LEU A 90 5.50 -10.32 2.37
N ARG A 91 5.63 -11.58 2.02
CA ARG A 91 6.91 -12.22 1.73
C ARG A 91 7.06 -12.37 0.22
N ILE A 92 8.20 -11.97 -0.28
CA ILE A 92 8.54 -12.07 -1.70
C ILE A 92 9.61 -13.14 -1.82
N LEU A 93 9.30 -14.19 -2.56
CA LEU A 93 10.16 -15.35 -2.71
C LEU A 93 10.71 -15.40 -4.13
N PHE A 94 12.02 -15.55 -4.22
CA PHE A 94 12.71 -15.72 -5.51
C PHE A 94 12.84 -17.22 -5.82
N GLN A 95 12.50 -17.59 -7.04
CA GLN A 95 12.53 -18.99 -7.47
C GLN A 95 13.95 -19.55 -7.67
N GLY A 96 14.96 -18.70 -7.65
CA GLY A 96 16.35 -19.11 -7.77
C GLY A 96 16.92 -19.10 -9.18
N GLU A 97 16.07 -18.87 -10.19
CA GLU A 97 16.45 -18.89 -11.60
C GLU A 97 15.75 -17.76 -12.34
N GLY A 98 16.23 -17.45 -13.53
CA GLY A 98 15.57 -16.50 -14.42
C GLY A 98 16.07 -15.09 -14.37
N LEU A 99 17.10 -14.80 -13.58
CA LEU A 99 17.72 -13.48 -13.49
C LEU A 99 19.20 -13.54 -13.82
N PRO A 100 19.75 -12.46 -14.45
CA PRO A 100 21.19 -12.35 -14.62
C PRO A 100 21.89 -12.30 -13.27
N SER A 101 23.05 -12.92 -13.17
CA SER A 101 23.85 -12.94 -11.93
C SER A 101 24.85 -11.79 -11.84
N ASP A 102 25.05 -11.05 -12.94
CA ASP A 102 26.07 -10.01 -13.08
C ASP A 102 25.53 -8.59 -13.00
N ARG A 103 24.21 -8.43 -12.77
CA ARG A 103 23.56 -7.11 -12.75
C ARG A 103 22.27 -7.15 -11.96
N GLU A 104 21.79 -5.97 -11.63
CA GLU A 104 20.50 -5.79 -10.99
C GLU A 104 19.34 -6.01 -11.96
N SER A 105 18.22 -6.47 -11.41
CA SER A 105 16.96 -6.57 -12.12
C SER A 105 15.87 -5.85 -11.32
N VAL A 106 14.92 -5.24 -12.02
CA VAL A 106 13.86 -4.45 -11.42
C VAL A 106 12.50 -5.04 -11.81
N PHE A 107 11.64 -5.19 -10.83
CA PHE A 107 10.27 -5.66 -10.99
C PHE A 107 9.34 -4.73 -10.22
N ARG A 108 8.06 -4.79 -10.52
CA ARG A 108 7.05 -4.01 -9.83
C ARG A 108 6.24 -4.90 -8.90
N LEU A 109 6.20 -4.51 -7.64
CA LEU A 109 5.31 -5.08 -6.65
C LEU A 109 4.03 -4.28 -6.66
N ASN A 110 2.90 -4.96 -6.82
CA ASN A 110 1.59 -4.35 -6.80
C ASN A 110 0.84 -4.85 -5.58
N VAL A 111 0.26 -3.92 -4.84
CA VAL A 111 -0.63 -4.22 -3.72
C VAL A 111 -1.92 -3.47 -3.96
N GLN A 112 -3.01 -4.21 -4.12
CA GLN A 112 -4.32 -3.65 -4.39
C GLN A 112 -5.22 -3.84 -3.20
N GLU A 113 -5.84 -2.75 -2.76
CA GLU A 113 -6.87 -2.77 -1.74
C GLU A 113 -8.21 -3.02 -2.40
N ILE A 114 -8.95 -4.00 -1.86
CA ILE A 114 -10.31 -4.30 -2.26
C ILE A 114 -11.20 -4.00 -1.06
N PRO A 115 -11.98 -2.91 -1.09
CA PRO A 115 -12.84 -2.56 0.04
C PRO A 115 -13.98 -3.56 0.20
N GLN A 116 -14.55 -3.60 1.41
CA GLN A 116 -15.70 -4.44 1.68
C GLN A 116 -16.88 -4.02 0.82
N LYS A 117 -17.70 -5.02 0.45
CA LYS A 117 -18.91 -4.76 -0.29
C LYS A 117 -19.83 -3.83 0.52
N SER A 118 -20.32 -2.78 -0.13
CA SER A 118 -21.24 -1.85 0.49
C SER A 118 -22.57 -2.52 0.85
N ALA A 119 -23.14 -2.14 2.00
CA ALA A 119 -24.49 -2.55 2.39
C ALA A 119 -25.56 -1.88 1.53
N SER A 120 -25.24 -0.77 0.85
CA SER A 120 -26.16 -0.05 -0.02
C SER A 120 -25.86 -0.37 -1.49
N ALA A 121 -26.88 -0.75 -2.25
CA ALA A 121 -26.74 -1.07 -3.67
C ALA A 121 -26.32 0.13 -4.53
N ASN A 122 -26.53 1.35 -4.04
CA ASN A 122 -26.23 2.58 -4.76
C ASN A 122 -24.90 3.24 -4.35
N THR A 123 -24.14 2.60 -3.49
CA THR A 123 -22.86 3.13 -3.02
C THR A 123 -21.76 2.78 -4.01
N LEU A 124 -21.02 3.80 -4.44
CA LEU A 124 -19.84 3.62 -5.29
C LEU A 124 -18.68 3.11 -4.47
N GLN A 125 -18.06 2.00 -4.90
CA GLN A 125 -16.84 1.47 -4.32
C GLN A 125 -15.69 1.63 -5.29
N ILE A 126 -14.53 2.04 -4.74
CA ILE A 126 -13.32 2.26 -5.53
C ILE A 126 -12.22 1.37 -4.97
N ALA A 127 -11.64 0.55 -5.84
CA ALA A 127 -10.45 -0.22 -5.52
C ALA A 127 -9.21 0.60 -5.84
N LEU A 128 -8.27 0.70 -4.89
CA LEU A 128 -7.03 1.44 -5.06
C LEU A 128 -5.89 0.45 -5.26
N ARG A 129 -5.03 0.75 -6.24
CA ARG A 129 -3.86 -0.05 -6.56
C ARG A 129 -2.62 0.80 -6.35
N GLN A 130 -1.66 0.26 -5.59
CA GLN A 130 -0.37 0.90 -5.33
C GLN A 130 0.76 0.08 -5.93
N ARG A 131 1.68 0.77 -6.56
CA ARG A 131 2.86 0.19 -7.20
C ARG A 131 4.14 0.72 -6.60
#